data_daace64946a49dfb7da801fa70cd8274
#
_entry.id   daace64946a49dfb7da801fa70cd8274
#
_cell.length_a   1.000
_cell.length_b   1.000
_cell.length_c   1.000
_cell.angle_alpha   90.00
_cell.angle_beta   90.00
_cell.angle_gamma   90.00
#
_symmetry.space_group_name_H-M   'P 1'
#
loop_
_entity.id
_entity.type
_entity.pdbx_description
1 polymer ?
#
loop_
_entity_poly.entity_id
_entity_poly.type
_entity_poly.pdbx_seq_one_letter_code
_entity_poly.pdbx_strand_id
1 'polypeptide(L)'
;VNPATGGSSANLTTNQGGSTYNSLQTEVRRRFSKGLLVGASYTWSHSLTTGQVLTLRNRDGITVPSAFDQRQGVKVNWVYELPWGPGHHFLNSVANPVLRKAVEGWQISGIGRLQSGTPSQLNSGRATYNANDAGVVLHNLTTSQLQGMMSIQKMDNRIVLDLPQSLINNTLAAFQLIPQAVDPNAPYIGPVLTQGQFGNQVFLYGPWLQKWDVSLSKRTKINERQSIEFRAQALNVLNHPNFFLVPNSSGNITINSLFGQTRNAYNDINSTNDPGSRLLEFQLRYSF
;
A
#
# COMPACT_ATOMS: atom_id res chain seq x y z
N VAL A 1 -3.75 -19.99 36.09
CA VAL A 1 -3.74 -18.62 36.60
C VAL A 1 -3.46 -18.69 38.08
N ASN A 2 -2.46 -17.99 38.57
CA ASN A 2 -2.17 -17.92 40.01
C ASN A 2 -3.10 -16.86 40.66
N PRO A 3 -4.07 -17.27 41.46
CA PRO A 3 -5.03 -16.31 42.04
C PRO A 3 -4.38 -15.30 43.01
N ALA A 4 -3.18 -15.61 43.50
CA ALA A 4 -2.48 -14.73 44.41
C ALA A 4 -1.85 -13.48 43.77
N THR A 5 -1.71 -13.44 42.46
CA THR A 5 -1.11 -12.31 41.74
C THR A 5 -2.13 -11.35 41.11
N GLY A 6 -3.42 -11.64 41.19
CA GLY A 6 -4.48 -10.80 40.59
C GLY A 6 -4.35 -10.59 39.06
N GLY A 7 -3.35 -11.19 38.44
CA GLY A 7 -3.10 -11.06 37.02
C GLY A 7 -3.91 -12.06 36.18
N SER A 8 -4.57 -11.56 35.15
CA SER A 8 -5.35 -12.39 34.21
C SER A 8 -4.48 -13.06 33.16
N SER A 9 -3.20 -12.70 33.03
CA SER A 9 -2.28 -13.20 32.01
C SER A 9 -0.87 -13.35 32.54
N ALA A 10 -0.12 -14.29 31.99
CA ALA A 10 1.32 -14.43 32.16
C ALA A 10 1.99 -14.29 30.79
N ASN A 11 2.90 -13.34 30.66
CA ASN A 11 3.67 -13.16 29.43
C ASN A 11 4.96 -13.98 29.50
N LEU A 12 5.16 -14.85 28.53
CA LEU A 12 6.39 -15.61 28.37
C LEU A 12 7.22 -14.99 27.25
N THR A 13 8.41 -14.50 27.59
CA THR A 13 9.38 -14.04 26.60
C THR A 13 10.24 -15.22 26.16
N THR A 14 10.30 -15.50 24.88
CA THR A 14 11.09 -16.59 24.32
C THR A 14 11.89 -16.10 23.11
N ASN A 15 12.87 -16.88 22.69
CA ASN A 15 13.67 -16.65 21.47
C ASN A 15 13.26 -17.60 20.32
N GLN A 16 12.06 -18.17 20.35
CA GLN A 16 11.56 -19.15 19.35
C GLN A 16 11.08 -18.48 18.07
N GLY A 17 10.93 -17.14 18.06
CA GLY A 17 10.53 -16.40 16.88
C GLY A 17 11.60 -16.36 15.80
N GLY A 18 11.20 -16.41 14.54
CA GLY A 18 12.08 -16.30 13.39
C GLY A 18 11.43 -15.56 12.23
N SER A 19 12.23 -15.09 11.28
CA SER A 19 11.75 -14.52 10.04
C SER A 19 12.62 -14.95 8.86
N THR A 20 12.00 -15.11 7.71
CA THR A 20 12.68 -15.43 6.46
C THR A 20 12.25 -14.44 5.39
N TYR A 21 13.22 -13.87 4.69
CA TYR A 21 13.00 -12.98 3.58
C TYR A 21 13.73 -13.50 2.35
N ASN A 22 12.98 -13.72 1.27
CA ASN A 22 13.51 -14.10 -0.03
C ASN A 22 13.12 -13.05 -1.07
N SER A 23 14.06 -12.62 -1.91
CA SER A 23 13.77 -11.63 -2.94
C SER A 23 14.61 -11.83 -4.20
N LEU A 24 13.99 -11.50 -5.33
CA LEU A 24 14.65 -11.19 -6.59
C LEU A 24 14.60 -9.68 -6.81
N GLN A 25 15.74 -9.06 -6.95
CA GLN A 25 15.85 -7.63 -7.19
C GLN A 25 16.57 -7.40 -8.53
N THR A 26 15.97 -6.58 -9.38
CA THR A 26 16.54 -6.18 -10.65
C THR A 26 16.57 -4.66 -10.73
N GLU A 27 17.66 -4.12 -11.28
CA GLU A 27 17.82 -2.70 -11.49
C GLU A 27 18.29 -2.44 -12.92
N VAL A 28 17.65 -1.45 -13.55
CA VAL A 28 18.07 -0.90 -14.85
C VAL A 28 18.37 0.57 -14.65
N ARG A 29 19.58 0.97 -15.05
CA ARG A 29 20.00 2.36 -14.92
C ARG A 29 20.60 2.85 -16.23
N ARG A 30 20.03 3.90 -16.80
CA ARG A 30 20.61 4.65 -17.90
C ARG A 30 21.27 5.91 -17.34
N ARG A 31 22.57 6.04 -17.53
CA ARG A 31 23.31 7.26 -17.21
C ARG A 31 22.84 8.41 -18.09
N PHE A 32 23.00 9.63 -17.60
CA PHE A 32 22.63 10.81 -18.35
C PHE A 32 23.28 10.83 -19.74
N SER A 33 22.44 10.77 -20.77
CA SER A 33 22.87 10.79 -22.18
C SER A 33 21.76 11.34 -23.05
N LYS A 34 22.09 12.28 -23.92
CA LYS A 34 21.13 13.00 -24.79
C LYS A 34 19.95 13.60 -23.99
N GLY A 35 20.26 14.19 -22.83
CA GLY A 35 19.27 14.83 -21.97
C GLY A 35 18.42 13.90 -21.10
N LEU A 36 18.62 12.56 -21.17
CA LEU A 36 17.80 11.59 -20.44
C LEU A 36 18.62 10.77 -19.43
N LEU A 37 18.17 10.77 -18.18
CA LEU A 37 18.56 9.86 -17.13
C LEU A 37 17.32 9.07 -16.69
N VAL A 38 17.45 7.76 -16.56
CA VAL A 38 16.39 6.87 -16.05
C VAL A 38 16.99 5.82 -15.13
N GLY A 39 16.35 5.61 -13.98
CA GLY A 39 16.59 4.49 -13.10
C GLY A 39 15.26 3.76 -12.84
N ALA A 40 15.25 2.45 -12.92
CA ALA A 40 14.12 1.62 -12.59
C ALA A 40 14.59 0.41 -11.79
N SER A 41 13.90 0.11 -10.70
CA SER A 41 14.13 -1.11 -9.92
C SER A 41 12.82 -1.88 -9.77
N TYR A 42 12.92 -3.20 -9.84
CA TYR A 42 11.84 -4.13 -9.58
C TYR A 42 12.27 -5.10 -8.50
N THR A 43 11.41 -5.31 -7.52
CA THR A 43 11.60 -6.29 -6.46
C THR A 43 10.41 -7.23 -6.44
N TRP A 44 10.67 -8.52 -6.53
CA TRP A 44 9.75 -9.58 -6.19
C TRP A 44 10.22 -10.23 -4.91
N SER A 45 9.37 -10.27 -3.86
CA SER A 45 9.80 -10.74 -2.56
C SER A 45 8.72 -11.49 -1.81
N HIS A 46 9.14 -12.24 -0.79
CA HIS A 46 8.28 -12.90 0.17
C HIS A 46 8.93 -12.90 1.54
N SER A 47 8.20 -12.35 2.51
CA SER A 47 8.60 -12.28 3.91
C SER A 47 7.67 -13.11 4.77
N LEU A 48 8.23 -14.06 5.51
CA LEU A 48 7.51 -14.91 6.45
C LEU A 48 8.02 -14.65 7.86
N THR A 49 7.14 -14.76 8.84
CA THR A 49 7.48 -14.70 10.26
C THR A 49 6.90 -15.91 10.99
N THR A 50 7.65 -16.43 11.94
CA THR A 50 7.25 -17.52 12.82
C THR A 50 7.35 -17.01 14.24
N GLY A 51 6.30 -17.08 15.02
CA GLY A 51 6.34 -16.57 16.38
C GLY A 51 4.98 -16.56 17.09
N GLN A 52 3.90 -16.63 16.34
CA GLN A 52 2.57 -16.68 16.92
C GLN A 52 2.27 -18.11 17.43
N VAL A 53 1.99 -18.25 18.72
CA VAL A 53 1.60 -19.51 19.36
C VAL A 53 0.10 -19.49 19.63
N LEU A 54 -0.64 -20.37 18.98
CA LEU A 54 -2.10 -20.42 19.10
C LEU A 54 -2.60 -21.11 20.37
N THR A 55 -1.85 -22.05 20.90
CA THR A 55 -2.26 -22.86 22.05
C THR A 55 -1.11 -23.12 23.00
N LEU A 56 -1.41 -23.25 24.30
CA LEU A 56 -0.43 -23.61 25.34
C LEU A 56 0.08 -25.06 25.20
N ARG A 57 -0.66 -25.93 24.50
CA ARG A 57 -0.27 -27.33 24.28
C ARG A 57 0.80 -27.47 23.20
N ASN A 58 0.68 -26.67 22.17
CA ASN A 58 1.67 -26.61 21.11
C ASN A 58 2.30 -25.22 21.14
N ARG A 59 3.55 -25.17 21.54
CA ARG A 59 4.35 -23.92 21.61
C ARG A 59 5.09 -23.65 20.30
N ASP A 60 4.95 -24.51 19.29
CA ASP A 60 5.51 -24.26 17.98
C ASP A 60 4.80 -23.05 17.37
N GLY A 61 5.57 -22.07 16.96
CA GLY A 61 5.07 -20.91 16.28
C GLY A 61 4.54 -21.27 14.89
N ILE A 62 3.41 -20.72 14.52
CA ILE A 62 2.94 -20.81 13.13
C ILE A 62 3.73 -19.84 12.26
N THR A 63 3.99 -20.28 11.01
CA THR A 63 4.62 -19.42 10.01
C THR A 63 3.53 -18.74 9.18
N VAL A 64 3.57 -17.41 9.17
CA VAL A 64 2.58 -16.57 8.49
C VAL A 64 3.30 -15.49 7.67
N PRO A 65 2.62 -14.86 6.69
CA PRO A 65 3.16 -13.68 6.03
C PRO A 65 3.48 -12.58 7.04
N SER A 66 4.66 -11.99 6.92
CA SER A 66 5.05 -10.84 7.73
C SER A 66 4.14 -9.65 7.41
N ALA A 67 3.84 -8.81 8.40
CA ALA A 67 3.08 -7.57 8.18
C ALA A 67 3.73 -6.63 7.14
N PHE A 68 5.03 -6.81 6.89
CA PHE A 68 5.81 -6.06 5.90
C PHE A 68 5.98 -6.82 4.57
N ASP A 69 5.30 -7.96 4.39
CA ASP A 69 5.41 -8.73 3.15
C ASP A 69 4.84 -7.93 1.98
N GLN A 70 5.72 -7.52 1.09
CA GLN A 70 5.39 -6.83 -0.14
C GLN A 70 5.82 -7.70 -1.31
N ARG A 71 4.84 -8.31 -2.00
CA ARG A 71 5.10 -9.31 -3.04
C ARG A 71 5.79 -8.73 -4.26
N GLN A 72 5.44 -7.52 -4.64
CA GLN A 72 5.98 -6.85 -5.81
C GLN A 72 6.13 -5.36 -5.58
N GLY A 73 7.21 -4.79 -6.06
CA GLY A 73 7.46 -3.37 -6.00
C GLY A 73 8.28 -2.88 -7.20
N VAL A 74 7.79 -1.83 -7.84
CA VAL A 74 8.48 -1.10 -8.90
C VAL A 74 8.75 0.31 -8.44
N LYS A 75 9.97 0.77 -8.60
CA LYS A 75 10.35 2.18 -8.40
C LYS A 75 11.01 2.68 -9.66
N VAL A 76 10.62 3.86 -10.10
CA VAL A 76 11.18 4.52 -11.29
C VAL A 76 11.53 5.95 -10.93
N ASN A 77 12.67 6.42 -11.38
CA ASN A 77 13.04 7.82 -11.33
C ASN A 77 13.60 8.25 -12.68
N TRP A 78 13.31 9.47 -13.09
CA TRP A 78 13.81 10.00 -14.33
C TRP A 78 14.07 11.49 -14.24
N VAL A 79 14.98 11.94 -15.10
CA VAL A 79 15.26 13.34 -15.41
C VAL A 79 15.38 13.44 -16.92
N TYR A 80 14.61 14.33 -17.53
CA TYR A 80 14.64 14.58 -18.96
C TYR A 80 14.73 16.07 -19.26
N GLU A 81 15.85 16.46 -19.85
CA GLU A 81 16.00 17.80 -20.40
C GLU A 81 15.27 17.85 -21.74
N LEU A 82 14.29 18.76 -21.83
CA LEU A 82 13.52 18.92 -23.06
C LEU A 82 14.43 19.46 -24.16
N PRO A 83 14.46 18.81 -25.34
CA PRO A 83 15.36 19.18 -26.43
C PRO A 83 14.81 20.40 -27.20
N TRP A 84 14.54 21.49 -26.49
CA TRP A 84 13.99 22.73 -27.03
C TRP A 84 15.03 23.87 -27.01
N GLY A 85 15.06 24.64 -28.11
CA GLY A 85 15.92 25.80 -28.23
C GLY A 85 17.15 25.60 -29.11
N PRO A 86 18.09 26.54 -29.13
CA PRO A 86 19.26 26.50 -29.99
C PRO A 86 20.12 25.26 -29.79
N GLY A 87 20.48 24.60 -30.89
CA GLY A 87 21.28 23.37 -30.87
C GLY A 87 20.49 22.10 -30.54
N HIS A 88 19.19 22.19 -30.35
CA HIS A 88 18.29 21.07 -30.11
C HIS A 88 17.39 20.73 -31.32
N HIS A 89 16.67 19.59 -31.26
CA HIS A 89 15.83 19.15 -32.35
C HIS A 89 14.57 20.04 -32.56
N PHE A 90 14.06 20.63 -31.49
CA PHE A 90 12.81 21.40 -31.54
C PHE A 90 13.10 22.87 -31.21
N LEU A 91 12.39 23.79 -31.87
CA LEU A 91 12.48 25.23 -31.65
C LEU A 91 13.90 25.81 -31.77
N ASN A 92 14.72 25.22 -32.67
CA ASN A 92 16.11 25.63 -32.87
C ASN A 92 16.27 26.99 -33.60
N SER A 93 15.30 27.42 -34.36
CA SER A 93 15.33 28.62 -35.22
C SER A 93 14.61 29.83 -34.63
N VAL A 94 14.39 29.89 -33.31
CA VAL A 94 13.76 31.06 -32.67
C VAL A 94 14.69 32.24 -32.72
N ALA A 95 14.39 33.22 -33.61
CA ALA A 95 15.21 34.42 -33.84
C ALA A 95 15.17 35.41 -32.69
N ASN A 96 14.02 35.54 -32.00
CA ASN A 96 13.86 36.50 -30.90
C ASN A 96 14.62 36.02 -29.65
N PRO A 97 15.56 36.81 -29.10
CA PRO A 97 16.35 36.42 -27.93
C PRO A 97 15.53 36.15 -26.67
N VAL A 98 14.42 36.86 -26.48
CA VAL A 98 13.53 36.68 -25.33
C VAL A 98 12.76 35.36 -25.45
N LEU A 99 12.20 35.08 -26.63
CA LEU A 99 11.50 33.81 -26.90
C LEU A 99 12.47 32.61 -26.83
N ARG A 100 13.71 32.81 -27.29
CA ARG A 100 14.76 31.79 -27.15
C ARG A 100 14.98 31.39 -25.70
N LYS A 101 15.18 32.38 -24.82
CA LYS A 101 15.30 32.15 -23.38
C LYS A 101 14.04 31.59 -22.76
N ALA A 102 12.86 31.86 -23.33
CA ALA A 102 11.60 31.31 -22.85
C ALA A 102 11.46 29.79 -23.16
N VAL A 103 12.00 29.32 -24.29
CA VAL A 103 11.83 27.90 -24.71
C VAL A 103 12.97 26.98 -24.26
N GLU A 104 14.18 27.50 -24.01
CA GLU A 104 15.33 26.71 -23.57
C GLU A 104 15.33 26.43 -22.07
N GLY A 105 16.08 25.39 -21.64
CA GLY A 105 16.35 25.14 -20.22
C GLY A 105 15.18 24.54 -19.44
N TRP A 106 14.27 23.87 -20.13
CA TRP A 106 13.17 23.11 -19.50
C TRP A 106 13.60 21.68 -19.20
N GLN A 107 13.23 21.21 -18.03
CA GLN A 107 13.50 19.85 -17.55
C GLN A 107 12.26 19.29 -16.89
N ILE A 108 11.92 18.05 -17.24
CA ILE A 108 10.90 17.28 -16.55
C ILE A 108 11.58 16.18 -15.77
N SER A 109 11.22 16.02 -14.51
CA SER A 109 11.73 14.96 -13.66
C SER A 109 10.60 14.33 -12.87
N GLY A 110 10.80 13.11 -12.40
CA GLY A 110 9.79 12.49 -11.58
C GLY A 110 10.26 11.23 -10.90
N ILE A 111 9.42 10.78 -9.98
CA ILE A 111 9.55 9.53 -9.24
C ILE A 111 8.20 8.81 -9.33
N GLY A 112 8.27 7.52 -9.69
CA GLY A 112 7.12 6.63 -9.69
C GLY A 112 7.31 5.48 -8.72
N ARG A 113 6.26 5.12 -8.01
CA ARG A 113 6.20 3.93 -7.17
C ARG A 113 4.91 3.17 -7.45
N LEU A 114 5.06 1.88 -7.72
CA LEU A 114 3.96 0.92 -7.87
C LEU A 114 4.29 -0.30 -7.01
N GLN A 115 3.39 -0.70 -6.14
CA GLN A 115 3.62 -1.82 -5.23
C GLN A 115 2.34 -2.60 -4.94
N SER A 116 2.50 -3.91 -4.70
CA SER A 116 1.40 -4.72 -4.17
C SER A 116 1.04 -4.27 -2.76
N GLY A 117 -0.22 -4.46 -2.38
CA GLY A 117 -0.64 -4.27 -1.00
C GLY A 117 0.07 -5.24 -0.05
N THR A 118 0.07 -4.90 1.23
CA THR A 118 0.57 -5.74 2.32
C THR A 118 -0.51 -6.71 2.79
N PRO A 119 -0.15 -7.87 3.38
CA PRO A 119 -1.11 -8.80 3.93
C PRO A 119 -1.78 -8.26 5.19
N SER A 120 -3.05 -8.53 5.33
CA SER A 120 -3.83 -8.27 6.53
C SER A 120 -4.56 -9.54 6.94
N GLN A 121 -4.45 -9.92 8.21
CA GLN A 121 -5.09 -11.11 8.73
C GLN A 121 -6.58 -10.86 8.99
N LEU A 122 -7.43 -11.79 8.59
CA LEU A 122 -8.83 -11.82 9.01
C LEU A 122 -8.91 -12.21 10.48
N ASN A 123 -9.54 -11.35 11.27
CA ASN A 123 -9.68 -11.52 12.71
C ASN A 123 -11.16 -11.66 13.06
N SER A 124 -11.53 -12.79 13.69
CA SER A 124 -12.92 -13.07 14.09
C SER A 124 -13.37 -12.26 15.31
N GLY A 125 -12.45 -11.63 16.04
CA GLY A 125 -12.70 -11.01 17.32
C GLY A 125 -12.96 -12.02 18.45
N ARG A 126 -12.77 -13.32 18.20
CA ARG A 126 -12.90 -14.38 19.20
C ARG A 126 -11.54 -14.80 19.68
N ALA A 127 -11.24 -14.57 20.95
CA ALA A 127 -9.97 -14.91 21.53
C ALA A 127 -9.90 -16.37 21.97
N THR A 128 -8.73 -16.97 21.80
CA THR A 128 -8.35 -18.26 22.40
C THR A 128 -7.90 -18.06 23.84
N TYR A 129 -7.58 -19.17 24.54
CA TYR A 129 -7.01 -19.11 25.89
C TYR A 129 -5.69 -18.31 25.96
N ASN A 130 -4.97 -18.19 24.86
CA ASN A 130 -3.73 -17.41 24.76
C ASN A 130 -3.98 -15.95 24.36
N ALA A 131 -5.22 -15.48 24.39
CA ALA A 131 -5.64 -14.18 23.90
C ALA A 131 -5.31 -13.90 22.42
N ASN A 132 -4.99 -14.92 21.64
CA ASN A 132 -4.84 -14.82 20.20
C ASN A 132 -6.22 -14.95 19.54
N ASP A 133 -6.37 -14.41 18.33
CA ASP A 133 -7.60 -14.61 17.55
C ASP A 133 -7.76 -16.09 17.16
N ALA A 134 -8.99 -16.59 17.27
CA ALA A 134 -9.30 -17.98 16.96
C ALA A 134 -9.26 -18.30 15.45
N GLY A 135 -9.10 -17.28 14.60
CA GLY A 135 -9.22 -17.42 13.14
C GLY A 135 -10.66 -17.46 12.66
N VAL A 136 -10.84 -17.75 11.38
CA VAL A 136 -12.14 -17.77 10.70
C VAL A 136 -12.39 -19.09 10.00
N VAL A 137 -13.64 -19.40 9.68
CA VAL A 137 -14.02 -20.53 8.85
C VAL A 137 -14.52 -20.01 7.50
N LEU A 138 -13.94 -20.51 6.41
CA LEU A 138 -14.39 -20.17 5.06
C LEU A 138 -15.44 -21.19 4.61
N HIS A 139 -16.63 -20.71 4.23
CA HIS A 139 -17.74 -21.51 3.76
C HIS A 139 -17.95 -21.29 2.26
N ASN A 140 -17.97 -22.37 1.50
CA ASN A 140 -18.16 -22.39 0.03
C ASN A 140 -17.13 -21.53 -0.74
N LEU A 141 -15.95 -21.29 -0.17
CA LEU A 141 -14.85 -20.59 -0.82
C LEU A 141 -13.49 -20.97 -0.24
N THR A 142 -12.47 -20.83 -1.03
CA THR A 142 -11.06 -20.94 -0.63
C THR A 142 -10.44 -19.58 -0.39
N THR A 143 -9.29 -19.53 0.30
CA THR A 143 -8.52 -18.27 0.47
C THR A 143 -8.15 -17.63 -0.86
N SER A 144 -7.81 -18.44 -1.87
CA SER A 144 -7.48 -17.93 -3.21
C SER A 144 -8.69 -17.32 -3.91
N GLN A 145 -9.87 -17.93 -3.80
CA GLN A 145 -11.11 -17.38 -4.32
C GLN A 145 -11.50 -16.08 -3.61
N LEU A 146 -11.38 -16.05 -2.28
CA LEU A 146 -11.63 -14.85 -1.49
C LEU A 146 -10.68 -13.69 -1.90
N GLN A 147 -9.39 -14.00 -2.08
CA GLN A 147 -8.42 -13.02 -2.59
C GLN A 147 -8.80 -12.54 -4.00
N GLY A 148 -9.27 -13.43 -4.86
CA GLY A 148 -9.71 -13.10 -6.21
C GLY A 148 -10.99 -12.24 -6.28
N MET A 149 -11.80 -12.26 -5.22
CA MET A 149 -13.00 -11.41 -5.10
C MET A 149 -12.69 -9.99 -4.64
N MET A 150 -11.47 -9.74 -4.19
CA MET A 150 -11.07 -8.40 -3.72
C MET A 150 -11.03 -7.41 -4.88
N SER A 151 -11.83 -6.36 -4.78
CA SER A 151 -11.90 -5.28 -5.76
C SER A 151 -12.44 -4.02 -5.13
N ILE A 152 -11.89 -2.88 -5.52
CA ILE A 152 -12.36 -1.59 -5.02
C ILE A 152 -13.67 -1.21 -5.72
N GLN A 153 -14.75 -1.27 -4.97
CA GLN A 153 -16.10 -0.93 -5.45
C GLN A 153 -16.56 0.38 -4.80
N LYS A 154 -16.75 1.41 -5.61
CA LYS A 154 -17.28 2.70 -5.15
C LYS A 154 -18.80 2.64 -5.13
N MET A 155 -19.39 2.90 -3.97
CA MET A 155 -20.83 2.98 -3.78
C MET A 155 -21.29 4.44 -3.78
N ASP A 156 -22.59 4.69 -4.04
CA ASP A 156 -23.15 6.04 -4.19
C ASP A 156 -22.99 6.95 -2.96
N ASN A 157 -22.91 6.38 -1.78
CA ASN A 157 -22.88 7.12 -0.51
C ASN A 157 -21.45 7.41 0.01
N ARG A 158 -20.45 7.55 -0.85
CA ARG A 158 -19.04 7.72 -0.46
C ARG A 158 -18.46 6.53 0.32
N ILE A 159 -19.16 5.40 0.30
CA ILE A 159 -18.68 4.13 0.82
C ILE A 159 -17.87 3.44 -0.27
N VAL A 160 -16.73 2.90 0.09
CA VAL A 160 -15.91 2.08 -0.79
C VAL A 160 -15.81 0.70 -0.17
N LEU A 161 -16.18 -0.32 -0.93
CA LEU A 161 -16.09 -1.72 -0.53
C LEU A 161 -14.85 -2.35 -1.16
N ASP A 162 -14.22 -3.24 -0.44
CA ASP A 162 -13.08 -4.05 -0.89
C ASP A 162 -13.47 -5.51 -1.24
N LEU A 163 -14.69 -5.90 -0.89
CA LEU A 163 -15.29 -7.20 -1.19
C LEU A 163 -16.71 -7.04 -1.75
N PRO A 164 -17.26 -8.04 -2.45
CA PRO A 164 -18.64 -8.02 -2.92
C PRO A 164 -19.64 -7.86 -1.77
N GLN A 165 -20.64 -6.99 -1.97
CA GLN A 165 -21.65 -6.69 -0.96
C GLN A 165 -22.40 -7.95 -0.47
N SER A 166 -22.66 -8.92 -1.36
CA SER A 166 -23.29 -10.18 -1.01
C SER A 166 -22.46 -11.00 -0.02
N LEU A 167 -21.15 -11.09 -0.25
CA LEU A 167 -20.21 -11.76 0.67
C LEU A 167 -20.16 -11.04 2.02
N ILE A 168 -20.08 -9.70 2.00
CA ILE A 168 -20.07 -8.88 3.22
C ILE A 168 -21.34 -9.13 4.03
N ASN A 169 -22.51 -9.04 3.41
CA ASN A 169 -23.79 -9.23 4.10
C ASN A 169 -23.92 -10.63 4.70
N ASN A 170 -23.57 -11.67 3.94
CA ASN A 170 -23.66 -13.04 4.43
C ASN A 170 -22.65 -13.32 5.56
N THR A 171 -21.48 -12.70 5.52
CA THR A 171 -20.48 -12.73 6.59
C THR A 171 -20.99 -12.02 7.84
N LEU A 172 -21.53 -10.80 7.71
CA LEU A 172 -22.09 -10.06 8.83
C LEU A 172 -23.26 -10.81 9.49
N ALA A 173 -24.10 -11.50 8.70
CA ALA A 173 -25.15 -12.36 9.20
C ALA A 173 -24.59 -13.54 10.01
N ALA A 174 -23.52 -14.19 9.52
CA ALA A 174 -22.87 -15.31 10.21
C ALA A 174 -22.26 -14.91 11.56
N PHE A 175 -21.84 -13.67 11.70
CA PHE A 175 -21.36 -13.07 12.96
C PHE A 175 -22.47 -12.44 13.81
N GLN A 176 -23.74 -12.54 13.38
CA GLN A 176 -24.90 -11.94 14.05
C GLN A 176 -24.80 -10.40 14.21
N LEU A 177 -24.15 -9.74 13.26
CA LEU A 177 -23.98 -8.29 13.26
C LEU A 177 -25.10 -7.56 12.51
N ILE A 178 -25.91 -8.28 11.75
CA ILE A 178 -27.12 -7.82 11.07
C ILE A 178 -28.25 -8.83 11.25
N PRO A 179 -29.53 -8.41 11.16
CA PRO A 179 -30.67 -9.31 11.39
C PRO A 179 -30.97 -10.29 10.25
N GLN A 180 -30.21 -10.25 9.16
CA GLN A 180 -30.37 -11.15 8.02
C GLN A 180 -29.98 -12.57 8.39
N ALA A 181 -30.69 -13.57 7.85
CA ALA A 181 -30.31 -14.97 7.96
C ALA A 181 -29.09 -15.28 7.04
N VAL A 182 -28.25 -16.19 7.49
CA VAL A 182 -27.14 -16.71 6.68
C VAL A 182 -27.69 -17.55 5.54
N ASP A 183 -27.21 -17.31 4.32
CA ASP A 183 -27.43 -18.20 3.20
C ASP A 183 -26.31 -19.29 3.19
N PRO A 184 -26.60 -20.54 3.55
CA PRO A 184 -25.60 -21.60 3.62
C PRO A 184 -25.07 -22.03 2.26
N ASN A 185 -25.75 -21.68 1.16
CA ASN A 185 -25.35 -22.02 -0.21
C ASN A 185 -24.46 -20.96 -0.86
N ALA A 186 -24.48 -19.73 -0.34
CA ALA A 186 -23.62 -18.66 -0.80
C ALA A 186 -22.25 -18.65 -0.07
N PRO A 187 -21.19 -18.06 -0.65
CA PRO A 187 -19.92 -17.89 0.03
C PRO A 187 -20.05 -16.96 1.24
N TYR A 188 -19.39 -17.30 2.35
CA TYR A 188 -19.25 -16.41 3.50
C TYR A 188 -18.08 -16.80 4.40
N ILE A 189 -17.68 -15.86 5.26
CA ILE A 189 -16.71 -16.06 6.33
C ILE A 189 -17.51 -16.21 7.62
N GLY A 190 -17.27 -17.29 8.34
CA GLY A 190 -17.94 -17.59 9.59
C GLY A 190 -17.00 -17.59 10.80
N PRO A 191 -17.54 -17.45 12.02
CA PRO A 191 -16.78 -17.61 13.25
C PRO A 191 -16.52 -19.09 13.54
N VAL A 192 -15.46 -19.35 14.32
CA VAL A 192 -15.27 -20.67 14.95
C VAL A 192 -16.30 -20.80 16.05
N LEU A 193 -17.22 -21.76 15.93
CA LEU A 193 -18.32 -21.95 16.86
C LEU A 193 -17.98 -22.93 18.00
N THR A 194 -17.12 -23.90 17.72
CA THR A 194 -16.77 -24.94 18.70
C THR A 194 -15.66 -24.47 19.62
N GLN A 195 -15.92 -24.51 20.90
CA GLN A 195 -14.93 -24.11 21.92
C GLN A 195 -13.68 -25.00 21.86
N GLY A 196 -12.50 -24.36 21.87
CA GLY A 196 -11.20 -25.03 21.81
C GLY A 196 -10.74 -25.43 20.42
N GLN A 197 -11.54 -25.18 19.39
CA GLN A 197 -11.12 -25.28 17.98
C GLN A 197 -10.55 -23.98 17.47
N PHE A 198 -9.67 -24.10 16.48
CA PHE A 198 -9.10 -22.98 15.73
C PHE A 198 -9.64 -23.00 14.31
N GLY A 199 -9.89 -21.83 13.79
CA GLY A 199 -10.17 -21.62 12.38
C GLY A 199 -8.89 -21.48 11.55
N ASN A 200 -9.09 -21.08 10.31
CA ASN A 200 -8.00 -20.79 9.41
C ASN A 200 -7.40 -19.41 9.70
N GLN A 201 -6.07 -19.32 9.64
CA GLN A 201 -5.37 -18.04 9.62
C GLN A 201 -5.36 -17.54 8.17
N VAL A 202 -6.30 -16.66 7.85
CA VAL A 202 -6.50 -16.15 6.49
C VAL A 202 -5.89 -14.78 6.36
N PHE A 203 -4.99 -14.62 5.40
CA PHE A 203 -4.35 -13.35 5.05
C PHE A 203 -4.82 -12.90 3.67
N LEU A 204 -5.24 -11.65 3.57
CA LEU A 204 -5.65 -11.01 2.33
C LEU A 204 -4.67 -9.89 2.00
N TYR A 205 -4.20 -9.85 0.76
CA TYR A 205 -3.35 -8.79 0.28
C TYR A 205 -4.21 -7.65 -0.25
N GLY A 206 -3.87 -6.43 0.16
CA GLY A 206 -4.56 -5.23 -0.25
C GLY A 206 -4.43 -4.93 -1.75
N PRO A 207 -5.15 -3.92 -2.24
CA PRO A 207 -5.03 -3.47 -3.61
C PRO A 207 -3.63 -2.94 -3.90
N TRP A 208 -3.31 -2.85 -5.20
CA TRP A 208 -2.09 -2.20 -5.65
C TRP A 208 -2.10 -0.72 -5.30
N LEU A 209 -0.96 -0.25 -4.81
CA LEU A 209 -0.71 1.14 -4.44
C LEU A 209 0.21 1.77 -5.47
N GLN A 210 -0.10 3.01 -5.88
CA GLN A 210 0.74 3.76 -6.82
C GLN A 210 0.80 5.24 -6.47
N LYS A 211 1.97 5.82 -6.69
CA LYS A 211 2.19 7.26 -6.56
C LYS A 211 3.18 7.72 -7.64
N TRP A 212 2.84 8.81 -8.30
CA TRP A 212 3.65 9.42 -9.33
C TRP A 212 3.81 10.91 -9.02
N ASP A 213 5.02 11.32 -8.73
CA ASP A 213 5.38 12.70 -8.46
C ASP A 213 6.19 13.24 -9.63
N VAL A 214 5.75 14.36 -10.18
CA VAL A 214 6.35 14.96 -11.39
C VAL A 214 6.70 16.40 -11.11
N SER A 215 7.86 16.82 -11.55
CA SER A 215 8.34 18.20 -11.45
C SER A 215 8.74 18.71 -12.83
N LEU A 216 8.27 19.89 -13.15
CA LEU A 216 8.70 20.67 -14.30
C LEU A 216 9.55 21.83 -13.80
N SER A 217 10.78 21.93 -14.24
CA SER A 217 11.67 23.01 -13.86
C SER A 217 12.19 23.73 -15.09
N LYS A 218 12.45 25.03 -14.90
CA LYS A 218 13.05 25.88 -15.91
C LYS A 218 14.14 26.72 -15.27
N ARG A 219 15.34 26.61 -15.84
CA ARG A 219 16.46 27.46 -15.41
C ARG A 219 16.84 28.43 -16.52
N THR A 220 16.83 29.73 -16.19
CA THR A 220 17.24 30.81 -17.09
C THR A 220 18.46 31.50 -16.52
N LYS A 221 19.57 31.47 -17.22
CA LYS A 221 20.76 32.26 -16.88
C LYS A 221 20.54 33.71 -17.36
N ILE A 222 20.68 34.67 -16.45
CA ILE A 222 20.63 36.10 -16.74
C ILE A 222 22.02 36.55 -17.20
N ASN A 223 23.05 36.19 -16.43
CA ASN A 223 24.45 36.40 -16.72
C ASN A 223 25.29 35.25 -16.11
N GLU A 224 26.62 35.39 -16.10
CA GLU A 224 27.51 34.32 -15.58
C GLU A 224 27.32 34.03 -14.09
N ARG A 225 26.85 34.99 -13.31
CA ARG A 225 26.67 34.88 -11.85
C ARG A 225 25.21 34.74 -11.41
N GLN A 226 24.27 35.12 -12.28
CA GLN A 226 22.86 35.20 -11.92
C GLN A 226 22.00 34.25 -12.71
N SER A 227 21.11 33.54 -12.02
CA SER A 227 20.11 32.67 -12.66
C SER A 227 18.78 32.70 -11.90
N ILE A 228 17.70 32.52 -12.65
CA ILE A 228 16.36 32.33 -12.12
C ILE A 228 15.96 30.85 -12.42
N GLU A 229 15.46 30.18 -11.42
CA GLU A 229 14.88 28.82 -11.56
C GLU A 229 13.43 28.88 -11.11
N PHE A 230 12.55 28.47 -12.01
CA PHE A 230 11.14 28.20 -11.72
C PHE A 230 10.95 26.70 -11.64
N ARG A 231 10.21 26.21 -10.64
CA ARG A 231 9.81 24.82 -10.50
C ARG A 231 8.33 24.73 -10.18
N ALA A 232 7.62 23.87 -10.92
CA ALA A 232 6.28 23.44 -10.62
C ALA A 232 6.34 21.94 -10.31
N GLN A 233 5.87 21.54 -9.15
CA GLN A 233 5.85 20.14 -8.72
C GLN A 233 4.43 19.69 -8.44
N ALA A 234 4.09 18.49 -8.91
CA ALA A 234 2.83 17.82 -8.64
C ALA A 234 3.12 16.50 -7.90
N LEU A 235 2.75 16.43 -6.63
CA LEU A 235 2.74 15.17 -5.87
C LEU A 235 1.45 14.43 -6.19
N ASN A 236 1.53 13.11 -6.35
CA ASN A 236 0.42 12.28 -6.82
C ASN A 236 -0.27 12.90 -8.04
N VAL A 237 0.50 13.15 -9.13
CA VAL A 237 0.02 13.86 -10.32
C VAL A 237 -1.23 13.24 -10.93
N LEU A 238 -1.39 11.91 -10.82
CA LEU A 238 -2.56 11.17 -11.30
C LEU A 238 -3.77 11.30 -10.38
N ASN A 239 -3.61 11.90 -9.19
CA ASN A 239 -4.62 11.95 -8.12
C ASN A 239 -5.22 10.58 -7.84
N HIS A 240 -4.38 9.54 -7.84
CA HIS A 240 -4.81 8.17 -7.64
C HIS A 240 -5.09 7.90 -6.17
N PRO A 241 -6.27 7.39 -5.80
CA PRO A 241 -6.56 6.99 -4.44
C PRO A 241 -5.85 5.69 -4.09
N ASN A 242 -5.16 5.66 -2.96
CA ASN A 242 -4.50 4.47 -2.42
C ASN A 242 -5.28 3.97 -1.21
N PHE A 243 -5.99 2.85 -1.37
CA PHE A 243 -6.76 2.24 -0.31
C PHE A 243 -5.94 1.17 0.40
N PHE A 244 -6.01 1.16 1.72
CA PHE A 244 -5.53 0.04 2.53
C PHE A 244 -6.73 -0.76 3.04
N LEU A 245 -6.57 -2.09 3.17
CA LEU A 245 -7.61 -2.96 3.70
C LEU A 245 -7.96 -2.63 5.16
N VAL A 246 -6.99 -2.10 5.90
CA VAL A 246 -7.15 -1.78 7.31
C VAL A 246 -6.87 -0.30 7.51
N PRO A 247 -7.86 0.46 8.00
CA PRO A 247 -7.69 1.89 8.26
C PRO A 247 -6.66 2.21 9.34
N ASN A 248 -6.31 1.21 10.17
CA ASN A 248 -5.41 1.37 11.30
C ASN A 248 -4.21 0.42 11.17
N SER A 249 -3.08 0.84 11.69
CA SER A 249 -1.78 0.17 11.67
C SER A 249 -1.70 -1.22 12.35
N SER A 250 -2.82 -1.81 12.75
CA SER A 250 -2.84 -3.10 13.46
C SER A 250 -2.66 -4.34 12.57
N GLY A 251 -2.69 -4.19 11.25
CA GLY A 251 -2.47 -5.31 10.32
C GLY A 251 -3.59 -6.35 10.26
N ASN A 252 -4.72 -6.14 10.96
CA ASN A 252 -5.82 -7.09 11.07
C ASN A 252 -7.13 -6.51 10.54
N ILE A 253 -7.85 -7.31 9.73
CA ILE A 253 -9.21 -7.02 9.28
C ILE A 253 -10.18 -7.64 10.30
N THR A 254 -10.71 -6.84 11.22
CA THR A 254 -11.68 -7.31 12.20
C THR A 254 -13.07 -7.39 11.58
N ILE A 255 -13.75 -8.53 11.74
CA ILE A 255 -15.12 -8.70 11.30
C ILE A 255 -16.04 -8.03 12.31
N ASN A 256 -16.48 -6.83 11.96
CA ASN A 256 -17.42 -6.00 12.73
C ASN A 256 -18.42 -5.35 11.75
N SER A 257 -19.29 -4.47 12.22
CA SER A 257 -20.30 -3.79 11.39
C SER A 257 -19.74 -2.99 10.20
N LEU A 258 -18.43 -2.74 10.16
CA LEU A 258 -17.73 -2.02 9.12
C LEU A 258 -16.87 -2.94 8.24
N PHE A 259 -17.02 -4.24 8.42
CA PHE A 259 -16.28 -5.23 7.62
C PHE A 259 -16.48 -5.01 6.12
N GLY A 260 -15.40 -5.13 5.36
CA GLY A 260 -15.40 -4.93 3.91
C GLY A 260 -15.51 -3.47 3.45
N GLN A 261 -15.42 -2.50 4.37
CA GLN A 261 -15.43 -1.08 4.03
C GLN A 261 -14.07 -0.44 4.25
N THR A 262 -13.61 0.32 3.27
CA THR A 262 -12.46 1.18 3.41
C THR A 262 -12.89 2.65 3.43
N ARG A 263 -12.29 3.45 4.31
CA ARG A 263 -12.70 4.84 4.56
C ARG A 263 -11.65 5.87 4.18
N ASN A 264 -10.41 5.45 4.01
CA ASN A 264 -9.32 6.33 3.67
C ASN A 264 -8.84 6.06 2.25
N ALA A 265 -9.10 7.00 1.35
CA ALA A 265 -8.79 6.89 -0.08
C ALA A 265 -7.39 7.40 -0.44
N TYR A 266 -6.76 8.22 0.42
CA TYR A 266 -5.51 8.89 0.09
C TYR A 266 -4.46 8.65 1.18
N ASN A 267 -4.01 7.39 1.24
CA ASN A 267 -2.95 7.01 2.16
C ASN A 267 -1.58 7.39 1.59
N ASP A 268 -0.69 7.86 2.46
CA ASP A 268 0.71 8.06 2.11
C ASP A 268 1.45 6.72 2.07
N ILE A 269 1.82 6.29 0.87
CA ILE A 269 2.56 5.04 0.66
C ILE A 269 4.06 5.16 0.90
N ASN A 270 4.55 6.39 1.10
CA ASN A 270 5.98 6.66 1.30
C ASN A 270 6.35 6.89 2.78
N SER A 271 5.37 7.00 3.65
CA SER A 271 5.55 7.35 5.08
C SER A 271 6.27 8.69 5.28
N THR A 272 6.03 9.64 4.38
CA THR A 272 6.63 10.99 4.38
C THR A 272 5.72 12.04 4.98
N ASN A 273 4.54 11.64 5.46
CA ASN A 273 3.46 12.52 5.91
C ASN A 273 2.93 13.47 4.82
N ASP A 274 3.15 13.11 3.55
CA ASP A 274 2.55 13.85 2.44
C ASP A 274 1.02 13.70 2.46
N PRO A 275 0.26 14.75 2.08
CA PRO A 275 -1.14 14.57 1.79
C PRO A 275 -1.29 13.55 0.66
N GLY A 276 -2.03 12.48 0.89
CA GLY A 276 -2.15 11.39 -0.09
C GLY A 276 -2.86 11.80 -1.39
N SER A 277 -3.60 12.94 -1.37
CA SER A 277 -4.21 13.55 -2.55
C SER A 277 -3.19 14.35 -3.37
N ARG A 278 -3.57 14.76 -4.58
CA ARG A 278 -2.70 15.58 -5.42
C ARG A 278 -2.43 16.96 -4.78
N LEU A 279 -1.14 17.27 -4.65
CA LEU A 279 -0.67 18.57 -4.19
C LEU A 279 0.16 19.23 -5.30
N LEU A 280 -0.08 20.52 -5.55
CA LEU A 280 0.70 21.32 -6.48
C LEU A 280 1.52 22.32 -5.70
N GLU A 281 2.82 22.37 -5.99
CA GLU A 281 3.75 23.29 -5.38
C GLU A 281 4.47 24.10 -6.47
N PHE A 282 4.69 25.39 -6.20
CA PHE A 282 5.42 26.29 -7.08
C PHE A 282 6.56 26.94 -6.32
N GLN A 283 7.73 26.93 -6.93
CA GLN A 283 8.93 27.54 -6.35
C GLN A 283 9.58 28.48 -7.38
N LEU A 284 9.98 29.65 -6.92
CA LEU A 284 10.82 30.55 -7.68
C LEU A 284 12.10 30.81 -6.88
N ARG A 285 13.26 30.57 -7.50
CA ARG A 285 14.56 30.75 -6.89
C ARG A 285 15.40 31.69 -7.73
N TYR A 286 15.93 32.72 -7.12
CA TYR A 286 16.95 33.58 -7.69
C TYR A 286 18.30 33.26 -7.04
N SER A 287 19.34 33.09 -7.86
CA SER A 287 20.70 32.80 -7.42
C SER A 287 21.63 33.88 -7.99
N PHE A 288 22.50 34.43 -7.17
CA PHE A 288 23.46 35.51 -7.51
C PHE A 288 24.85 35.18 -6.97
#